data_4cc3d9c131d34bc1f60a224c475ff2db
#
_entry.id   4cc3d9c131d34bc1f60a224c475ff2db
#
_cell.length_a   1.000
_cell.length_b   1.000
_cell.length_c   1.000
_cell.angle_alpha   90.00
_cell.angle_beta   90.00
_cell.angle_gamma   90.00
#
_symmetry.space_group_name_H-M   'P 1'
#
loop_
_entity.id
_entity.type
_entity.pdbx_description
1 polymer ?
#
loop_
_entity_poly.entity_id
_entity_poly.type
_entity_poly.pdbx_seq_one_letter_code
_entity_poly.pdbx_strand_id
1 'polypeptide(L)'
;MLIKSILNTLRKFQLKHIAMLVCLLFTTSLILVSCNLEEDPPFLDNTMYGNAQSAEAARDGIYAAFTHYNAQEQRMFVENGYSGLMVTRRGGNKLSAVWMNNVMKLNPNENVDTQNTWIGIYRIISRSNAAISNSTYDTSSTEASQVRINDVVGHAFFSRAWGYFSLTRLWGDVPVWTTLPDSDNIHKEKTPSKDVYQQIIADATQAKALLIGSAGNGFPKDHAASMLLAKVYMLLATNADLQADGMSEMDYWNLAYQEAKSVYNSGEYSLVSDYATLFDGSNENSTESIFELQLAQDACNSQMGRNYTPWKYKAGQAFGWFGVSADVYDYHVAHYPDDERLDATYLHEYTRADTGGTVRVYPSNAARGAFSNAHPYLFKHAEKDKNHTNQCNSQNLIVYRYADLILMLAEISNELQNGEALGYVTEVLARAEQTPHAGYMGDQASFRDAIMDEYRFELLGEGLDSYNNRRRGYAYFLENTINRRNNNPNFKASVDAVLNDVESEVMYLDIPLIEINNNNLID
;
A
#
# COMPACT_ATOMS: atom_id res chain seq x y z
N MET A 1 -74.39 -28.00 -21.68
CA MET A 1 -73.21 -28.26 -20.83
C MET A 1 -71.88 -27.68 -21.45
N LEU A 2 -71.71 -27.77 -22.73
CA LEU A 2 -70.49 -27.35 -23.44
C LEU A 2 -70.15 -25.83 -23.35
N ILE A 3 -71.20 -24.97 -23.48
CA ILE A 3 -70.99 -23.51 -23.48
C ILE A 3 -70.60 -22.97 -22.09
N LYS A 4 -71.07 -23.55 -20.98
CA LYS A 4 -70.64 -23.21 -19.61
C LYS A 4 -69.14 -23.60 -19.35
N SER A 5 -68.69 -24.69 -19.96
CA SER A 5 -67.28 -25.13 -19.83
C SER A 5 -66.31 -24.20 -20.58
N ILE A 6 -66.69 -23.77 -21.79
CA ILE A 6 -65.92 -22.85 -22.61
C ILE A 6 -65.78 -21.47 -21.96
N LEU A 7 -66.90 -20.95 -21.43
CA LEU A 7 -66.92 -19.66 -20.72
C LEU A 7 -66.11 -19.69 -19.42
N ASN A 8 -66.07 -20.78 -18.68
CA ASN A 8 -65.23 -20.94 -17.51
C ASN A 8 -63.76 -21.06 -17.86
N THR A 9 -63.43 -21.67 -18.98
CA THR A 9 -62.04 -21.78 -19.47
C THR A 9 -61.50 -20.42 -19.94
N LEU A 10 -62.31 -19.67 -20.67
CA LEU A 10 -61.96 -18.30 -21.11
C LEU A 10 -61.80 -17.33 -19.93
N ARG A 11 -62.67 -17.45 -18.92
CA ARG A 11 -62.60 -16.63 -17.70
C ARG A 11 -61.35 -16.95 -16.88
N LYS A 12 -60.93 -18.20 -16.80
CA LYS A 12 -59.66 -18.62 -16.15
C LYS A 12 -58.44 -18.16 -16.96
N PHE A 13 -58.55 -18.13 -18.28
CA PHE A 13 -57.48 -17.66 -19.15
C PHE A 13 -57.29 -16.14 -19.01
N GLN A 14 -58.36 -15.35 -19.01
CA GLN A 14 -58.31 -13.90 -18.77
C GLN A 14 -57.78 -13.55 -17.36
N LEU A 15 -58.22 -14.26 -16.31
CA LEU A 15 -57.71 -14.05 -14.94
C LEU A 15 -56.22 -14.35 -14.80
N LYS A 16 -55.70 -15.36 -15.50
CA LYS A 16 -54.25 -15.64 -15.51
C LYS A 16 -53.45 -14.54 -16.22
N HIS A 17 -53.94 -14.00 -17.31
CA HIS A 17 -53.26 -12.90 -18.02
C HIS A 17 -53.31 -11.60 -17.23
N ILE A 18 -54.43 -11.29 -16.56
CA ILE A 18 -54.52 -10.13 -15.66
C ILE A 18 -53.57 -10.27 -14.47
N ALA A 19 -53.50 -11.45 -13.86
CA ALA A 19 -52.56 -11.70 -12.75
C ALA A 19 -51.11 -11.60 -13.20
N MET A 20 -50.80 -12.09 -14.39
CA MET A 20 -49.43 -11.97 -14.98
C MET A 20 -49.08 -10.52 -15.31
N LEU A 21 -50.03 -9.72 -15.81
CA LEU A 21 -49.86 -8.29 -16.10
C LEU A 21 -49.65 -7.47 -14.81
N VAL A 22 -50.43 -7.80 -13.75
CA VAL A 22 -50.27 -7.17 -12.44
C VAL A 22 -48.94 -7.53 -11.79
N CYS A 23 -48.50 -8.79 -11.89
CA CYS A 23 -47.14 -9.17 -11.44
C CYS A 23 -46.04 -8.46 -12.24
N LEU A 24 -46.20 -8.32 -13.56
CA LEU A 24 -45.23 -7.61 -14.40
C LEU A 24 -45.17 -6.10 -14.08
N LEU A 25 -46.33 -5.48 -13.82
CA LEU A 25 -46.40 -4.07 -13.38
C LEU A 25 -45.83 -3.88 -11.96
N PHE A 26 -45.98 -4.86 -11.07
CA PHE A 26 -45.40 -4.81 -9.73
C PHE A 26 -43.87 -5.00 -9.76
N THR A 27 -43.35 -5.88 -10.64
CA THR A 27 -41.92 -6.08 -10.80
C THR A 27 -41.26 -4.89 -11.50
N THR A 28 -41.92 -4.24 -12.48
CA THR A 28 -41.42 -3.02 -13.11
C THR A 28 -41.45 -1.81 -12.19
N SER A 29 -42.46 -1.69 -11.30
CA SER A 29 -42.48 -0.61 -10.30
C SER A 29 -41.46 -0.82 -9.18
N LEU A 30 -41.11 -2.05 -8.84
CA LEU A 30 -40.00 -2.34 -7.90
C LEU A 30 -38.61 -2.05 -8.50
N ILE A 31 -38.46 -2.18 -9.82
CA ILE A 31 -37.19 -1.84 -10.53
C ILE A 31 -37.03 -0.31 -10.68
N LEU A 32 -38.15 0.45 -10.75
CA LEU A 32 -38.09 1.92 -10.86
C LEU A 32 -37.91 2.63 -9.50
N VAL A 33 -38.05 1.96 -8.38
CA VAL A 33 -37.77 2.53 -7.05
C VAL A 33 -36.32 2.31 -6.60
N SER A 34 -35.54 1.52 -7.37
CA SER A 34 -34.17 1.15 -7.01
C SER A 34 -33.09 2.06 -7.60
N CYS A 35 -33.44 3.17 -8.26
CA CYS A 35 -32.48 4.06 -8.92
C CYS A 35 -32.51 5.51 -8.42
N ASN A 36 -32.80 5.74 -7.16
CA ASN A 36 -32.39 6.96 -6.48
C ASN A 36 -31.39 6.59 -5.39
N LEU A 37 -30.24 6.11 -5.82
CA LEU A 37 -28.99 6.22 -5.08
C LEU A 37 -28.33 7.57 -5.45
N GLU A 38 -29.05 8.65 -5.29
CA GLU A 38 -28.44 9.85 -4.74
C GLU A 38 -28.25 9.51 -3.25
N GLU A 39 -27.20 8.81 -2.92
CA GLU A 39 -26.54 9.04 -1.66
C GLU A 39 -25.97 10.46 -1.76
N ASP A 40 -26.81 11.45 -1.52
CA ASP A 40 -26.36 12.63 -0.80
C ASP A 40 -25.77 12.05 0.48
N PRO A 41 -24.44 12.01 0.64
CA PRO A 41 -23.92 11.64 1.93
C PRO A 41 -24.57 12.61 2.91
N PRO A 42 -25.20 12.15 4.02
CA PRO A 42 -25.94 13.01 4.94
C PRO A 42 -25.04 14.05 5.64
N PHE A 43 -23.92 14.41 5.04
CA PHE A 43 -22.76 15.08 5.60
C PHE A 43 -22.17 16.19 4.72
N LEU A 44 -22.94 16.79 3.80
CA LEU A 44 -22.52 17.96 3.02
C LEU A 44 -23.25 19.25 3.44
N ASP A 45 -23.66 19.36 4.68
CA ASP A 45 -24.03 20.64 5.23
C ASP A 45 -22.74 21.38 5.64
N ASN A 46 -22.48 22.55 5.07
CA ASN A 46 -21.35 23.43 5.41
C ASN A 46 -21.23 23.75 6.91
N THR A 47 -22.28 23.45 7.70
CA THR A 47 -22.27 23.57 9.15
C THR A 47 -21.58 22.41 9.87
N MET A 48 -21.36 21.26 9.19
CA MET A 48 -20.78 20.06 9.82
C MET A 48 -19.32 20.21 10.24
N TYR A 49 -18.56 21.04 9.57
CA TYR A 49 -17.14 21.20 9.87
C TYR A 49 -16.84 22.40 10.78
N GLY A 50 -17.86 23.14 11.15
CA GLY A 50 -17.72 24.40 11.91
C GLY A 50 -17.44 24.25 13.41
N ASN A 51 -17.39 23.02 13.92
CA ASN A 51 -17.02 22.73 15.31
C ASN A 51 -16.07 21.54 15.40
N ALA A 52 -15.33 21.44 16.50
CA ALA A 52 -14.28 20.43 16.67
C ALA A 52 -14.80 18.98 16.55
N GLN A 53 -15.98 18.66 17.08
CA GLN A 53 -16.53 17.31 17.03
C GLN A 53 -16.88 16.89 15.59
N SER A 54 -17.47 17.80 14.83
CA SER A 54 -17.82 17.53 13.42
C SER A 54 -16.56 17.45 12.54
N ALA A 55 -15.57 18.27 12.80
CA ALA A 55 -14.27 18.20 12.12
C ALA A 55 -13.57 16.86 12.40
N GLU A 56 -13.57 16.40 13.66
CA GLU A 56 -13.01 15.10 14.03
C GLU A 56 -13.75 13.92 13.35
N ALA A 57 -15.07 14.00 13.20
CA ALA A 57 -15.82 13.00 12.42
C ALA A 57 -15.40 12.98 10.94
N ALA A 58 -15.07 14.14 10.36
CA ALA A 58 -14.51 14.21 9.02
C ALA A 58 -13.11 13.56 8.93
N ARG A 59 -12.23 13.81 9.92
CA ARG A 59 -10.96 13.10 10.07
C ARG A 59 -11.17 11.59 10.09
N ASP A 60 -12.06 11.11 10.95
CA ASP A 60 -12.35 9.68 11.07
C ASP A 60 -12.87 9.11 9.74
N GLY A 61 -13.64 9.91 8.98
CA GLY A 61 -14.04 9.61 7.63
C GLY A 61 -12.87 9.45 6.64
N ILE A 62 -11.81 10.25 6.76
CA ILE A 62 -10.58 10.11 5.95
C ILE A 62 -9.94 8.76 6.27
N TYR A 63 -9.73 8.42 7.56
CA TYR A 63 -9.06 7.17 7.95
C TYR A 63 -9.92 5.93 7.69
N ALA A 64 -11.25 6.05 7.69
CA ALA A 64 -12.12 4.99 7.16
C ALA A 64 -11.89 4.72 5.67
N ALA A 65 -11.43 5.73 4.88
CA ALA A 65 -10.99 5.49 3.51
C ALA A 65 -9.62 4.80 3.44
N PHE A 66 -8.69 5.12 4.35
CA PHE A 66 -7.39 4.43 4.45
C PHE A 66 -7.56 2.93 4.76
N THR A 67 -8.43 2.58 5.71
CA THR A 67 -8.66 1.20 6.11
C THR A 67 -9.59 0.43 5.16
N HIS A 68 -10.14 1.10 4.14
CA HIS A 68 -10.94 0.43 3.13
C HIS A 68 -10.06 -0.52 2.29
N TYR A 69 -10.62 -1.69 1.95
CA TYR A 69 -9.97 -2.74 1.19
C TYR A 69 -9.21 -2.24 -0.05
N ASN A 70 -9.80 -1.32 -0.83
CA ASN A 70 -9.17 -0.78 -2.04
C ASN A 70 -7.92 0.05 -1.74
N ALA A 71 -7.92 0.82 -0.65
CA ALA A 71 -6.83 1.74 -0.34
C ALA A 71 -5.66 1.06 0.36
N GLN A 72 -5.90 0.01 1.16
CA GLN A 72 -4.83 -0.64 1.91
C GLN A 72 -4.44 -2.00 1.31
N GLU A 73 -5.35 -2.97 1.19
CA GLU A 73 -4.99 -4.33 0.78
C GLU A 73 -4.71 -4.42 -0.72
N GLN A 74 -5.56 -3.80 -1.57
CA GLN A 74 -5.32 -3.78 -3.02
C GLN A 74 -4.04 -3.02 -3.36
N ARG A 75 -3.77 -1.91 -2.65
CA ARG A 75 -2.50 -1.19 -2.78
C ARG A 75 -1.31 -2.10 -2.43
N MET A 76 -1.37 -2.85 -1.32
CA MET A 76 -0.31 -3.79 -0.95
C MET A 76 -0.10 -4.87 -2.02
N PHE A 77 -1.16 -5.33 -2.68
CA PHE A 77 -1.04 -6.27 -3.79
C PHE A 77 -0.33 -5.65 -5.00
N VAL A 78 -0.71 -4.41 -5.35
CA VAL A 78 -0.07 -3.68 -6.45
C VAL A 78 1.40 -3.41 -6.13
N GLU A 79 1.71 -2.85 -4.95
CA GLU A 79 3.08 -2.55 -4.52
C GLU A 79 3.98 -3.80 -4.51
N ASN A 80 3.50 -4.89 -3.93
CA ASN A 80 4.26 -6.13 -3.87
C ASN A 80 4.42 -6.76 -5.26
N GLY A 81 3.36 -6.78 -6.06
CA GLY A 81 3.41 -7.29 -7.43
C GLY A 81 4.32 -6.48 -8.34
N TYR A 82 4.34 -5.16 -8.14
CA TYR A 82 5.13 -4.21 -8.92
C TYR A 82 6.59 -4.15 -8.48
N SER A 83 6.93 -4.71 -7.31
CA SER A 83 8.29 -4.65 -6.77
C SER A 83 9.35 -5.35 -7.62
N GLY A 84 8.98 -6.38 -8.36
CA GLY A 84 9.92 -7.29 -9.04
C GLY A 84 10.49 -8.38 -8.11
N LEU A 85 10.20 -8.33 -6.81
CA LEU A 85 10.72 -9.27 -5.79
C LEU A 85 9.77 -10.41 -5.47
N MET A 86 8.49 -10.30 -5.90
CA MET A 86 7.46 -11.29 -5.61
C MET A 86 7.17 -12.18 -6.82
N VAL A 87 6.59 -13.34 -6.51
CA VAL A 87 6.03 -14.29 -7.48
C VAL A 87 4.63 -14.68 -7.02
N THR A 88 3.72 -14.92 -7.95
CA THR A 88 2.46 -15.56 -7.59
C THR A 88 2.64 -17.07 -7.53
N ARG A 89 2.14 -17.69 -6.47
CA ARG A 89 2.24 -19.12 -6.26
C ARG A 89 1.07 -19.92 -6.81
N ARG A 90 0.00 -19.25 -7.15
CA ARG A 90 -1.21 -19.89 -7.65
C ARG A 90 -1.49 -19.37 -9.06
N GLY A 91 -1.35 -20.23 -10.06
CA GLY A 91 -1.95 -20.03 -11.37
C GLY A 91 -3.46 -19.96 -11.19
N GLY A 92 -3.99 -18.79 -10.85
CA GLY A 92 -5.40 -18.55 -10.66
C GLY A 92 -5.94 -17.67 -11.77
N ASN A 93 -7.26 -17.69 -11.91
CA ASN A 93 -7.99 -16.85 -12.87
C ASN A 93 -7.97 -15.34 -12.51
N LYS A 94 -7.07 -14.88 -11.64
CA LYS A 94 -6.91 -13.47 -11.34
C LYS A 94 -5.85 -12.86 -12.24
N LEU A 95 -6.23 -11.84 -12.98
CA LEU A 95 -5.33 -11.05 -13.84
C LEU A 95 -4.12 -10.50 -13.07
N SER A 96 -4.33 -10.06 -11.82
CA SER A 96 -3.26 -9.63 -10.93
C SER A 96 -2.18 -10.68 -10.67
N ALA A 97 -2.57 -11.95 -10.57
CA ALA A 97 -1.62 -13.05 -10.38
C ALA A 97 -0.76 -13.27 -11.62
N VAL A 98 -1.34 -13.18 -12.80
CA VAL A 98 -0.61 -13.31 -14.09
C VAL A 98 0.30 -12.10 -14.30
N TRP A 99 -0.17 -10.90 -13.96
CA TRP A 99 0.62 -9.68 -14.03
C TRP A 99 1.85 -9.70 -13.12
N MET A 100 1.71 -10.18 -11.90
CA MET A 100 2.81 -10.35 -10.95
C MET A 100 3.93 -11.24 -11.51
N ASN A 101 3.56 -12.35 -12.17
CA ASN A 101 4.53 -13.28 -12.74
C ASN A 101 5.23 -12.73 -13.97
N ASN A 102 4.53 -11.96 -14.79
CA ASN A 102 5.06 -11.44 -16.04
C ASN A 102 5.65 -10.04 -15.89
N VAL A 103 5.63 -9.49 -14.72
CA VAL A 103 5.99 -8.10 -14.37
C VAL A 103 5.74 -7.17 -15.53
N MET A 104 4.53 -6.60 -15.57
CA MET A 104 4.12 -5.55 -16.51
C MET A 104 4.02 -5.93 -17.98
N LYS A 105 3.98 -7.23 -18.31
CA LYS A 105 3.62 -7.65 -19.67
C LYS A 105 2.13 -7.70 -19.91
N LEU A 106 1.32 -7.65 -18.87
CA LEU A 106 -0.12 -7.48 -18.98
C LEU A 106 -0.45 -6.00 -19.05
N ASN A 107 -1.56 -5.70 -19.68
CA ASN A 107 -2.09 -4.35 -19.68
C ASN A 107 -2.57 -3.98 -18.26
N PRO A 108 -1.78 -3.26 -17.44
CA PRO A 108 -2.15 -2.97 -16.06
C PRO A 108 -3.34 -2.02 -15.96
N ASN A 109 -3.70 -1.28 -17.03
CA ASN A 109 -4.86 -0.42 -17.05
C ASN A 109 -6.19 -1.19 -17.01
N GLU A 110 -6.22 -2.47 -17.41
CA GLU A 110 -7.36 -3.38 -17.29
C GLU A 110 -7.35 -4.18 -15.97
N ASN A 111 -6.30 -4.07 -15.16
CA ASN A 111 -6.17 -4.84 -13.93
C ASN A 111 -7.08 -4.27 -12.84
N VAL A 112 -7.96 -5.11 -12.29
CA VAL A 112 -8.92 -4.69 -11.27
C VAL A 112 -8.25 -4.22 -9.97
N ASP A 113 -7.08 -4.77 -9.61
CA ASP A 113 -6.38 -4.39 -8.38
C ASP A 113 -5.75 -3.00 -8.53
N THR A 114 -5.21 -2.66 -9.72
CA THR A 114 -4.71 -1.30 -10.01
C THR A 114 -5.84 -0.28 -10.07
N GLN A 115 -6.98 -0.59 -10.71
CA GLN A 115 -8.16 0.27 -10.74
C GLN A 115 -8.72 0.53 -9.33
N ASN A 116 -8.86 -0.52 -8.52
CA ASN A 116 -9.34 -0.39 -7.16
C ASN A 116 -8.40 0.43 -6.28
N THR A 117 -7.09 0.26 -6.44
CA THR A 117 -6.07 1.05 -5.74
C THR A 117 -6.18 2.53 -6.10
N TRP A 118 -6.30 2.85 -7.39
CA TRP A 118 -6.53 4.21 -7.89
C TRP A 118 -7.77 4.83 -7.24
N ILE A 119 -8.92 4.18 -7.33
CA ILE A 119 -10.18 4.63 -6.73
C ILE A 119 -10.03 4.82 -5.21
N GLY A 120 -9.39 3.87 -4.53
CA GLY A 120 -9.18 3.93 -3.08
C GLY A 120 -8.36 5.14 -2.65
N ILE A 121 -7.27 5.43 -3.37
CA ILE A 121 -6.40 6.57 -3.05
C ILE A 121 -7.10 7.91 -3.38
N TYR A 122 -7.77 8.03 -4.54
CA TYR A 122 -8.53 9.24 -4.85
C TYR A 122 -9.71 9.48 -3.89
N ARG A 123 -10.28 8.44 -3.29
CA ARG A 123 -11.26 8.58 -2.21
C ARG A 123 -10.65 9.23 -0.97
N ILE A 124 -9.42 8.87 -0.60
CA ILE A 124 -8.69 9.52 0.49
C ILE A 124 -8.48 11.01 0.16
N ILE A 125 -7.99 11.30 -1.05
CA ILE A 125 -7.73 12.67 -1.53
C ILE A 125 -9.02 13.52 -1.53
N SER A 126 -10.13 12.97 -2.04
CA SER A 126 -11.42 13.68 -2.09
C SER A 126 -11.93 14.03 -0.68
N ARG A 127 -11.88 13.08 0.27
CA ARG A 127 -12.24 13.33 1.66
C ARG A 127 -11.32 14.35 2.33
N SER A 128 -10.04 14.31 2.00
CA SER A 128 -9.07 15.30 2.47
C SER A 128 -9.38 16.70 1.92
N ASN A 129 -9.70 16.82 0.64
CA ASN A 129 -10.11 18.09 0.05
C ASN A 129 -11.37 18.65 0.71
N ALA A 130 -12.36 17.79 0.99
CA ALA A 130 -13.56 18.19 1.72
C ALA A 130 -13.24 18.71 3.12
N ALA A 131 -12.38 18.01 3.87
CA ALA A 131 -11.97 18.43 5.20
C ALA A 131 -11.19 19.76 5.17
N ILE A 132 -10.24 19.93 4.25
CA ILE A 132 -9.46 21.18 4.11
C ILE A 132 -10.37 22.35 3.78
N SER A 133 -11.32 22.19 2.85
CA SER A 133 -12.19 23.26 2.39
C SER A 133 -13.24 23.68 3.42
N ASN A 134 -13.69 22.76 4.26
CA ASN A 134 -14.85 22.99 5.13
C ASN A 134 -14.52 23.05 6.63
N SER A 135 -13.34 22.58 7.08
CA SER A 135 -12.92 22.65 8.48
C SER A 135 -12.49 24.08 8.83
N THR A 136 -13.48 24.92 9.07
CA THR A 136 -13.31 26.33 9.41
C THR A 136 -13.88 26.62 10.80
N TYR A 137 -13.46 27.71 11.39
CA TYR A 137 -14.00 28.19 12.67
C TYR A 137 -14.27 29.69 12.59
N ASP A 138 -15.23 30.17 13.33
CA ASP A 138 -15.56 31.57 13.42
C ASP A 138 -14.84 32.25 14.58
N THR A 139 -14.98 33.56 14.69
CA THR A 139 -14.36 34.39 15.75
C THR A 139 -14.89 34.09 17.17
N SER A 140 -16.00 33.34 17.29
CA SER A 140 -16.58 32.90 18.56
C SER A 140 -16.01 31.56 19.06
N SER A 141 -15.28 30.84 18.19
CA SER A 141 -14.67 29.54 18.53
C SER A 141 -13.60 29.71 19.60
N THR A 142 -13.61 28.84 20.61
CA THR A 142 -12.57 28.84 21.65
C THR A 142 -11.21 28.44 21.06
N GLU A 143 -10.11 28.89 21.64
CA GLU A 143 -8.75 28.54 21.25
C GLU A 143 -8.59 27.00 21.22
N ALA A 144 -9.09 26.29 22.23
CA ALA A 144 -9.05 24.82 22.25
C ALA A 144 -9.81 24.18 21.09
N SER A 145 -10.93 24.75 20.65
CA SER A 145 -11.67 24.29 19.48
C SER A 145 -10.89 24.54 18.19
N GLN A 146 -10.27 25.71 18.05
CA GLN A 146 -9.45 26.07 16.89
C GLN A 146 -8.25 25.12 16.74
N VAL A 147 -7.56 24.80 17.84
CA VAL A 147 -6.43 23.86 17.85
C VAL A 147 -6.89 22.47 17.36
N ARG A 148 -8.02 21.96 17.83
CA ARG A 148 -8.56 20.66 17.38
C ARG A 148 -8.97 20.67 15.92
N ILE A 149 -9.59 21.75 15.42
CA ILE A 149 -9.95 21.89 14.00
C ILE A 149 -8.68 21.96 13.14
N ASN A 150 -7.67 22.69 13.56
CA ASN A 150 -6.39 22.77 12.87
C ASN A 150 -5.68 21.40 12.81
N ASP A 151 -5.74 20.61 13.87
CA ASP A 151 -5.22 19.22 13.88
C ASP A 151 -5.93 18.36 12.82
N VAL A 152 -7.26 18.47 12.70
CA VAL A 152 -8.02 17.80 11.63
C VAL A 152 -7.58 18.25 10.23
N VAL A 153 -7.34 19.53 10.03
CA VAL A 153 -6.81 20.06 8.78
C VAL A 153 -5.40 19.51 8.51
N GLY A 154 -4.58 19.37 9.56
CA GLY A 154 -3.28 18.70 9.50
C GLY A 154 -3.39 17.24 9.03
N HIS A 155 -4.34 16.50 9.59
CA HIS A 155 -4.63 15.13 9.13
C HIS A 155 -5.07 15.07 7.65
N ALA A 156 -5.86 16.03 7.20
CA ALA A 156 -6.30 16.11 5.81
C ALA A 156 -5.14 16.44 4.85
N PHE A 157 -4.26 17.37 5.21
CA PHE A 157 -3.05 17.65 4.44
C PHE A 157 -2.11 16.44 4.37
N PHE A 158 -1.86 15.76 5.50
CA PHE A 158 -1.07 14.53 5.50
C PHE A 158 -1.65 13.48 4.56
N SER A 159 -2.95 13.25 4.65
CA SER A 159 -3.65 12.23 3.89
C SER A 159 -3.63 12.51 2.39
N ARG A 160 -3.76 13.78 1.99
CA ARG A 160 -3.65 14.21 0.60
C ARG A 160 -2.22 14.06 0.06
N ALA A 161 -1.23 14.48 0.84
CA ALA A 161 0.19 14.31 0.51
C ALA A 161 0.55 12.82 0.33
N TRP A 162 0.16 11.99 1.27
CA TRP A 162 0.37 10.54 1.22
C TRP A 162 -0.32 9.91 0.01
N GLY A 163 -1.55 10.36 -0.28
CA GLY A 163 -2.32 9.90 -1.43
C GLY A 163 -1.60 10.21 -2.75
N TYR A 164 -1.18 11.45 -2.95
CA TYR A 164 -0.43 11.83 -4.16
C TYR A 164 0.94 11.17 -4.24
N PHE A 165 1.65 11.02 -3.14
CA PHE A 165 2.90 10.25 -3.12
C PHE A 165 2.67 8.79 -3.55
N SER A 166 1.60 8.16 -3.08
CA SER A 166 1.25 6.79 -3.46
C SER A 166 0.85 6.68 -4.94
N LEU A 167 0.15 7.66 -5.49
CA LEU A 167 -0.21 7.69 -6.92
C LEU A 167 1.03 7.94 -7.79
N THR A 168 1.77 9.02 -7.52
CA THR A 168 2.84 9.47 -8.43
C THR A 168 3.98 8.47 -8.53
N ARG A 169 4.35 7.80 -7.44
CA ARG A 169 5.38 6.75 -7.49
C ARG A 169 4.97 5.51 -8.26
N LEU A 170 3.67 5.24 -8.43
CA LEU A 170 3.15 4.10 -9.18
C LEU A 170 2.79 4.44 -10.62
N TRP A 171 2.19 5.61 -10.88
CA TRP A 171 1.64 6.00 -12.20
C TRP A 171 2.36 7.19 -12.85
N GLY A 172 3.30 7.83 -12.18
CA GLY A 172 3.96 9.02 -12.70
C GLY A 172 3.05 10.24 -12.66
N ASP A 173 2.77 10.84 -13.83
CA ASP A 173 1.90 11.99 -13.97
C ASP A 173 0.43 11.62 -13.69
N VAL A 174 -0.23 12.36 -12.82
CA VAL A 174 -1.59 12.08 -12.36
C VAL A 174 -2.42 13.36 -12.24
N PRO A 175 -3.76 13.30 -12.37
CA PRO A 175 -4.62 14.45 -12.10
C PRO A 175 -4.52 14.93 -10.66
N VAL A 176 -4.22 16.22 -10.43
CA VAL A 176 -4.08 16.79 -9.08
C VAL A 176 -5.29 17.64 -8.72
N TRP A 177 -6.12 17.15 -7.82
CA TRP A 177 -7.26 17.83 -7.22
C TRP A 177 -6.90 18.39 -5.85
N THR A 178 -6.91 19.70 -5.68
CA THR A 178 -6.67 20.37 -4.38
C THR A 178 -7.96 20.91 -3.76
N THR A 179 -9.05 20.88 -4.51
CA THR A 179 -10.41 21.21 -4.11
C THR A 179 -11.37 20.11 -4.55
N LEU A 180 -12.60 20.14 -4.08
CA LEU A 180 -13.64 19.27 -4.63
C LEU A 180 -13.96 19.68 -6.08
N PRO A 181 -14.14 18.70 -6.99
CA PRO A 181 -14.64 19.00 -8.33
C PRO A 181 -16.07 19.54 -8.26
N ASP A 182 -16.41 20.41 -9.19
CA ASP A 182 -17.77 20.91 -9.45
C ASP A 182 -18.23 20.51 -10.86
N SER A 183 -19.46 20.88 -11.24
CA SER A 183 -20.02 20.51 -12.55
C SER A 183 -19.20 20.95 -13.75
N ASP A 184 -18.39 21.99 -13.59
CA ASP A 184 -17.63 22.62 -14.68
C ASP A 184 -16.19 22.10 -14.78
N ASN A 185 -15.71 21.39 -13.75
CA ASN A 185 -14.33 20.92 -13.64
C ASN A 185 -14.18 19.44 -13.25
N ILE A 186 -15.12 18.58 -13.62
CA ILE A 186 -15.06 17.14 -13.34
C ILE A 186 -13.96 16.39 -14.11
N HIS A 187 -13.41 16.99 -15.15
CA HIS A 187 -12.30 16.45 -15.95
C HIS A 187 -11.02 17.22 -15.68
N LYS A 188 -9.89 16.54 -15.65
CA LYS A 188 -8.60 17.16 -15.38
C LYS A 188 -7.47 16.46 -16.11
N GLU A 189 -6.58 17.24 -16.72
CA GLU A 189 -5.35 16.73 -17.31
C GLU A 189 -4.41 16.16 -16.25
N LYS A 190 -3.49 15.30 -16.67
CA LYS A 190 -2.39 14.84 -15.82
C LYS A 190 -1.49 16.02 -15.48
N THR A 191 -1.15 16.16 -14.23
CA THR A 191 -0.15 17.10 -13.75
C THR A 191 1.22 16.42 -13.81
N PRO A 192 2.25 17.06 -14.36
CA PRO A 192 3.60 16.50 -14.38
C PRO A 192 4.08 16.10 -12.99
N SER A 193 4.75 14.96 -12.89
CA SER A 193 5.23 14.41 -11.62
C SER A 193 6.06 15.40 -10.81
N LYS A 194 6.88 16.23 -11.48
CA LYS A 194 7.64 17.31 -10.84
C LYS A 194 6.73 18.23 -10.02
N ASP A 195 5.60 18.66 -10.59
CA ASP A 195 4.67 19.57 -9.92
C ASP A 195 3.85 18.85 -8.85
N VAL A 196 3.53 17.56 -9.07
CA VAL A 196 2.87 16.72 -8.05
C VAL A 196 3.76 16.62 -6.80
N TYR A 197 5.08 16.40 -6.95
CA TYR A 197 5.99 16.38 -5.80
C TYR A 197 6.06 17.71 -5.06
N GLN A 198 5.97 18.85 -5.75
CA GLN A 198 5.88 20.16 -5.08
C GLN A 198 4.58 20.29 -4.26
N GLN A 199 3.45 19.80 -4.79
CA GLN A 199 2.20 19.77 -4.03
C GLN A 199 2.29 18.85 -2.80
N ILE A 200 2.93 17.68 -2.92
CA ILE A 200 3.15 16.75 -1.80
C ILE A 200 3.98 17.42 -0.70
N ILE A 201 5.07 18.12 -1.08
CA ILE A 201 5.93 18.84 -0.11
C ILE A 201 5.14 19.93 0.60
N ALA A 202 4.36 20.72 -0.15
CA ALA A 202 3.54 21.78 0.42
C ALA A 202 2.53 21.22 1.45
N ASP A 203 1.80 20.18 1.07
CA ASP A 203 0.81 19.53 1.95
C ASP A 203 1.46 18.87 3.17
N ALA A 204 2.54 18.12 3.00
CA ALA A 204 3.22 17.46 4.11
C ALA A 204 3.86 18.47 5.09
N THR A 205 4.33 19.62 4.59
CA THR A 205 4.83 20.73 5.43
C THR A 205 3.70 21.34 6.26
N GLN A 206 2.52 21.57 5.66
CA GLN A 206 1.35 22.03 6.40
C GLN A 206 0.90 20.99 7.43
N ALA A 207 0.87 19.72 7.06
CA ALA A 207 0.54 18.64 7.98
C ALA A 207 1.45 18.61 9.20
N LYS A 208 2.77 18.68 8.99
CA LYS A 208 3.77 18.71 10.06
C LYS A 208 3.54 19.89 11.03
N ALA A 209 3.16 21.06 10.51
CA ALA A 209 2.93 22.24 11.33
C ALA A 209 1.63 22.19 12.16
N LEU A 210 0.63 21.40 11.72
CA LEU A 210 -0.70 21.40 12.31
C LEU A 210 -1.00 20.17 13.17
N LEU A 211 -0.33 19.03 12.90
CA LEU A 211 -0.54 17.79 13.63
C LEU A 211 0.03 17.90 15.06
N ILE A 212 -0.81 17.71 16.06
CA ILE A 212 -0.44 17.76 17.48
C ILE A 212 -0.44 16.39 18.17
N GLY A 213 -0.74 15.31 17.42
CA GLY A 213 -0.73 13.96 17.94
C GLY A 213 -1.83 13.64 18.96
N SER A 214 -2.92 14.42 18.97
CA SER A 214 -4.00 14.26 19.95
C SER A 214 -4.98 13.13 19.62
N ALA A 215 -4.97 12.62 18.40
CA ALA A 215 -5.99 11.69 17.91
C ALA A 215 -5.79 10.23 18.39
N GLY A 216 -4.60 9.87 18.89
CA GLY A 216 -4.30 8.53 19.40
C GLY A 216 -3.82 7.56 18.34
N ASN A 217 -3.87 6.26 18.65
CA ASN A 217 -3.43 5.19 17.75
C ASN A 217 -4.25 5.16 16.46
N GLY A 218 -3.59 4.82 15.34
CA GLY A 218 -4.22 4.80 14.02
C GLY A 218 -4.18 6.13 13.27
N PHE A 219 -3.72 7.18 13.94
CA PHE A 219 -3.59 8.51 13.34
C PHE A 219 -2.13 8.96 13.31
N PRO A 220 -1.67 9.58 12.20
CA PRO A 220 -0.32 10.09 12.11
C PRO A 220 -0.12 11.28 13.06
N LYS A 221 1.10 11.41 13.55
CA LYS A 221 1.62 12.62 14.17
C LYS A 221 2.47 13.40 13.15
N ASP A 222 2.99 14.55 13.55
CA ASP A 222 3.95 15.36 12.78
C ASP A 222 5.17 14.54 12.30
N HIS A 223 5.63 13.57 13.08
CA HIS A 223 6.70 12.66 12.71
C HIS A 223 6.36 11.81 11.48
N ALA A 224 5.11 11.42 11.26
CA ALA A 224 4.71 10.72 10.04
C ALA A 224 4.78 11.62 8.80
N ALA A 225 4.50 12.92 8.97
CA ALA A 225 4.70 13.92 7.91
C ALA A 225 6.20 14.12 7.60
N SER A 226 7.06 14.15 8.62
CA SER A 226 8.51 14.19 8.44
C SER A 226 9.05 12.93 7.73
N MET A 227 8.53 11.72 8.04
CA MET A 227 8.86 10.50 7.30
C MET A 227 8.48 10.59 5.81
N LEU A 228 7.32 11.13 5.50
CA LEU A 228 6.88 11.34 4.13
C LEU A 228 7.76 12.34 3.41
N LEU A 229 8.06 13.50 4.03
CA LEU A 229 8.96 14.51 3.47
C LEU A 229 10.35 13.93 3.19
N ALA A 230 10.93 13.21 4.14
CA ALA A 230 12.24 12.58 3.97
C ALA A 230 12.25 11.63 2.75
N LYS A 231 11.22 10.78 2.60
CA LYS A 231 11.08 9.87 1.43
C LYS A 231 10.96 10.64 0.11
N VAL A 232 10.19 11.71 0.08
CA VAL A 232 10.04 12.57 -1.09
C VAL A 232 11.39 13.21 -1.46
N TYR A 233 12.08 13.78 -0.48
CA TYR A 233 13.38 14.40 -0.71
C TYR A 233 14.44 13.39 -1.17
N MET A 234 14.48 12.17 -0.61
CA MET A 234 15.36 11.10 -1.09
C MET A 234 15.10 10.72 -2.54
N LEU A 235 13.84 10.68 -2.95
CA LEU A 235 13.46 10.42 -4.36
C LEU A 235 13.93 11.57 -5.26
N LEU A 236 13.70 12.82 -4.86
CA LEU A 236 14.10 13.99 -5.64
C LEU A 236 15.61 14.12 -5.72
N ALA A 237 16.34 13.75 -4.67
CA ALA A 237 17.81 13.72 -4.71
C ALA A 237 18.35 12.80 -5.82
N THR A 238 17.68 11.68 -6.07
CA THR A 238 18.11 10.68 -7.06
C THR A 238 17.52 10.86 -8.46
N ASN A 239 16.64 11.86 -8.69
CA ASN A 239 15.96 12.08 -9.96
C ASN A 239 16.01 13.56 -10.39
N ALA A 240 17.06 13.93 -11.14
CA ALA A 240 17.30 15.32 -11.55
C ALA A 240 16.11 15.97 -12.28
N ASP A 241 15.40 15.21 -13.12
CA ASP A 241 14.26 15.71 -13.90
C ASP A 241 13.05 16.09 -13.03
N LEU A 242 12.99 15.60 -11.80
CA LEU A 242 11.91 15.88 -10.85
C LEU A 242 12.25 17.01 -9.87
N GLN A 243 13.50 17.50 -9.87
CA GLN A 243 13.96 18.54 -8.96
C GLN A 243 13.35 19.89 -9.30
N ALA A 244 13.04 20.71 -8.28
CA ALA A 244 12.65 22.09 -8.48
C ALA A 244 13.82 22.92 -9.04
N ASP A 245 13.49 23.96 -9.79
CA ASP A 245 14.49 24.81 -10.40
C ASP A 245 15.38 25.48 -9.33
N GLY A 246 16.68 25.39 -9.52
CA GLY A 246 17.66 25.95 -8.59
C GLY A 246 18.01 25.07 -7.39
N MET A 247 17.39 23.91 -7.25
CA MET A 247 17.74 22.90 -6.24
C MET A 247 18.72 21.89 -6.82
N SER A 248 19.61 21.38 -5.98
CA SER A 248 20.57 20.34 -6.33
C SER A 248 20.26 19.02 -5.62
N GLU A 249 20.87 17.92 -6.08
CA GLU A 249 20.87 16.64 -5.40
C GLU A 249 21.25 16.78 -3.92
N MET A 250 22.32 17.53 -3.64
CA MET A 250 22.84 17.73 -2.28
C MET A 250 21.87 18.52 -1.39
N ASP A 251 21.13 19.48 -1.96
CA ASP A 251 20.10 20.21 -1.21
C ASP A 251 18.99 19.26 -0.75
N TYR A 252 18.54 18.35 -1.63
CA TYR A 252 17.53 17.37 -1.29
C TYR A 252 18.02 16.33 -0.28
N TRP A 253 19.29 15.85 -0.36
CA TRP A 253 19.86 14.99 0.67
C TRP A 253 19.90 15.68 2.03
N ASN A 254 20.26 16.97 2.08
CA ASN A 254 20.24 17.75 3.33
C ASN A 254 18.82 17.92 3.89
N LEU A 255 17.83 18.19 3.04
CA LEU A 255 16.42 18.28 3.48
C LEU A 255 15.94 16.92 4.02
N ALA A 256 16.23 15.83 3.32
CA ALA A 256 15.91 14.48 3.79
C ALA A 256 16.55 14.19 5.15
N TYR A 257 17.82 14.57 5.33
CA TYR A 257 18.51 14.41 6.61
C TYR A 257 17.83 15.17 7.73
N GLN A 258 17.49 16.44 7.50
CA GLN A 258 16.83 17.28 8.52
C GLN A 258 15.50 16.64 8.99
N GLU A 259 14.68 16.18 8.06
CA GLU A 259 13.40 15.54 8.38
C GLU A 259 13.59 14.22 9.11
N ALA A 260 14.39 13.31 8.60
CA ALA A 260 14.63 12.03 9.24
C ALA A 260 15.33 12.18 10.61
N LYS A 261 16.31 13.07 10.72
CA LYS A 261 17.04 13.34 11.97
C LYS A 261 16.15 13.95 13.04
N SER A 262 15.16 14.77 12.67
CA SER A 262 14.21 15.33 13.64
C SER A 262 13.39 14.25 14.33
N VAL A 263 12.93 13.23 13.57
CA VAL A 263 12.21 12.08 14.11
C VAL A 263 13.11 11.22 15.01
N TYR A 264 14.32 10.93 14.54
CA TYR A 264 15.31 10.16 15.31
C TYR A 264 15.64 10.83 16.66
N ASN A 265 15.88 12.15 16.63
CA ASN A 265 16.26 12.93 17.82
C ASN A 265 15.10 13.14 18.80
N SER A 266 13.84 12.88 18.42
CA SER A 266 12.71 12.95 19.35
C SER A 266 12.84 11.94 20.49
N GLY A 267 13.48 10.79 20.22
CA GLY A 267 13.59 9.68 21.17
C GLY A 267 12.27 8.98 21.48
N GLU A 268 11.22 9.23 20.67
CA GLU A 268 9.89 8.62 20.90
C GLU A 268 9.81 7.18 20.40
N TYR A 269 10.72 6.77 19.50
CA TYR A 269 10.68 5.46 18.85
C TYR A 269 11.94 4.66 19.11
N SER A 270 11.81 3.34 19.06
CA SER A 270 12.92 2.40 19.20
C SER A 270 12.60 1.09 18.50
N LEU A 271 13.61 0.36 18.07
CA LEU A 271 13.44 -1.01 17.56
C LEU A 271 12.85 -1.92 18.63
N VAL A 272 11.91 -2.77 18.24
CA VAL A 272 11.46 -3.89 19.09
C VAL A 272 12.53 -4.98 19.10
N SER A 273 12.69 -5.66 20.22
CA SER A 273 13.71 -6.69 20.37
C SER A 273 13.39 -7.98 19.62
N ASP A 274 12.12 -8.31 19.46
CA ASP A 274 11.64 -9.50 18.74
C ASP A 274 10.93 -9.05 17.47
N TYR A 275 11.64 -9.17 16.35
CA TYR A 275 11.16 -8.77 15.03
C TYR A 275 9.84 -9.43 14.63
N ALA A 276 9.63 -10.69 14.97
CA ALA A 276 8.45 -11.45 14.58
C ALA A 276 7.16 -10.85 15.14
N THR A 277 7.23 -10.22 16.32
CA THR A 277 6.08 -9.61 17.00
C THR A 277 5.48 -8.42 16.26
N LEU A 278 6.21 -7.81 15.34
CA LEU A 278 5.69 -6.76 14.44
C LEU A 278 4.60 -7.29 13.48
N PHE A 279 4.59 -8.60 13.23
CA PHE A 279 3.79 -9.21 12.15
C PHE A 279 2.87 -10.34 12.63
N ASP A 280 2.71 -10.55 13.93
CA ASP A 280 1.86 -11.61 14.49
C ASP A 280 0.63 -11.10 15.25
N GLY A 281 0.46 -9.77 15.32
CA GLY A 281 -0.64 -9.12 16.04
C GLY A 281 -0.45 -9.04 17.55
N SER A 282 0.68 -9.49 18.09
CA SER A 282 0.95 -9.47 19.55
C SER A 282 1.50 -8.13 20.06
N ASN A 283 2.09 -7.32 19.17
CA ASN A 283 2.78 -6.07 19.53
C ASN A 283 2.39 -4.90 18.62
N GLU A 284 1.08 -4.74 18.45
CA GLU A 284 0.53 -3.62 17.67
C GLU A 284 0.76 -2.28 18.39
N ASN A 285 0.92 -1.21 17.60
CA ASN A 285 1.24 0.13 18.10
C ASN A 285 2.49 0.14 19.01
N SER A 286 3.48 -0.66 18.63
CA SER A 286 4.74 -0.81 19.36
C SER A 286 5.57 0.47 19.35
N THR A 287 6.67 0.47 20.13
CA THR A 287 7.66 1.58 20.11
C THR A 287 8.32 1.77 18.75
N GLU A 288 8.20 0.80 17.83
CA GLU A 288 8.73 0.92 16.48
C GLU A 288 7.73 1.59 15.52
N SER A 289 6.44 1.62 15.85
CA SER A 289 5.39 2.13 14.96
C SER A 289 5.34 3.67 14.98
N ILE A 290 5.64 4.30 13.82
CA ILE A 290 5.49 5.76 13.63
C ILE A 290 4.10 6.07 13.10
N PHE A 291 3.58 5.23 12.20
CA PHE A 291 2.20 5.30 11.71
C PHE A 291 1.70 3.91 11.36
N GLU A 292 0.55 3.53 11.93
CA GLU A 292 -0.01 2.19 11.82
C GLU A 292 -1.52 2.25 11.67
N LEU A 293 -2.06 1.64 10.61
CA LEU A 293 -3.50 1.56 10.37
C LEU A 293 -4.14 0.51 11.26
N GLN A 294 -5.16 0.91 11.99
CA GLN A 294 -5.92 0.02 12.87
C GLN A 294 -6.93 -0.78 12.06
N LEU A 295 -6.79 -2.10 12.07
CA LEU A 295 -7.65 -3.02 11.34
C LEU A 295 -8.45 -3.89 12.30
N ALA A 296 -9.67 -4.26 11.93
CA ALA A 296 -10.56 -5.03 12.78
C ALA A 296 -11.22 -6.18 12.01
N GLN A 297 -11.16 -7.38 12.60
CA GLN A 297 -11.79 -8.56 12.01
C GLN A 297 -13.29 -8.41 11.85
N ASP A 298 -13.98 -7.79 12.83
CA ASP A 298 -15.43 -7.61 12.80
C ASP A 298 -15.86 -6.62 11.71
N ALA A 299 -15.06 -5.62 11.43
CA ALA A 299 -15.28 -4.70 10.30
C ALA A 299 -14.91 -5.35 8.95
N CYS A 300 -14.19 -6.46 8.97
CA CYS A 300 -13.68 -7.17 7.79
C CYS A 300 -12.95 -6.25 6.79
N ASN A 301 -12.21 -5.30 7.30
CA ASN A 301 -11.48 -4.34 6.49
C ASN A 301 -10.11 -4.87 6.03
N SER A 302 -9.70 -6.07 6.46
CA SER A 302 -8.53 -6.79 5.96
C SER A 302 -8.79 -8.28 5.76
N GLN A 303 -8.34 -8.81 4.64
CA GLN A 303 -8.27 -10.22 4.32
C GLN A 303 -6.83 -10.66 4.00
N MET A 304 -5.85 -9.84 4.35
CA MET A 304 -4.44 -10.11 4.07
C MET A 304 -4.02 -11.45 4.66
N GLY A 305 -4.40 -11.73 5.89
CA GLY A 305 -4.13 -13.02 6.52
C GLY A 305 -4.64 -14.22 5.72
N ARG A 306 -5.80 -14.13 5.05
CA ARG A 306 -6.28 -15.17 4.13
C ARG A 306 -5.46 -15.25 2.84
N ASN A 307 -5.13 -14.10 2.27
CA ASN A 307 -4.54 -13.99 0.95
C ASN A 307 -3.04 -14.34 0.95
N TYR A 308 -2.32 -14.03 2.02
CA TYR A 308 -0.90 -14.32 2.18
C TYR A 308 -0.63 -15.69 2.81
N THR A 309 -1.57 -16.23 3.64
CA THR A 309 -1.37 -17.52 4.30
C THR A 309 -1.41 -18.68 3.31
N PRO A 310 -0.46 -19.64 3.37
CA PRO A 310 -0.46 -20.81 2.53
C PRO A 310 -1.70 -21.69 2.71
N TRP A 311 -2.09 -22.37 1.64
CA TRP A 311 -3.19 -23.32 1.65
C TRP A 311 -2.97 -24.42 2.71
N LYS A 312 -3.97 -24.60 3.59
CA LYS A 312 -3.92 -25.58 4.70
C LYS A 312 -2.87 -25.28 5.80
N TYR A 313 -2.27 -24.11 5.82
CA TYR A 313 -1.48 -23.66 6.96
C TYR A 313 -2.36 -23.48 8.19
N LYS A 314 -3.55 -22.92 8.01
CA LYS A 314 -4.57 -22.70 9.05
C LYS A 314 -5.85 -23.47 8.78
N ALA A 315 -6.74 -23.59 9.78
CA ALA A 315 -8.02 -24.30 9.71
C ALA A 315 -8.99 -23.63 8.70
N GLY A 316 -9.02 -22.31 8.65
CA GLY A 316 -9.87 -21.55 7.73
C GLY A 316 -9.33 -21.49 6.30
N GLN A 317 -10.06 -20.77 5.44
CA GLN A 317 -9.67 -20.55 4.05
C GLN A 317 -8.37 -19.75 3.98
N ALA A 318 -7.46 -20.19 3.13
CA ALA A 318 -6.18 -19.56 2.86
C ALA A 318 -5.76 -19.80 1.41
N PHE A 319 -5.18 -18.79 0.75
CA PHE A 319 -4.86 -18.81 -0.67
C PHE A 319 -3.37 -18.89 -0.98
N GLY A 320 -2.52 -18.22 -0.17
CA GLY A 320 -1.09 -18.17 -0.38
C GLY A 320 -0.72 -17.63 -1.75
N TRP A 321 -1.23 -16.45 -2.09
CA TRP A 321 -1.00 -15.88 -3.42
C TRP A 321 0.43 -15.39 -3.62
N PHE A 322 1.08 -14.93 -2.56
CA PHE A 322 2.38 -14.27 -2.63
C PHE A 322 3.52 -15.19 -2.19
N GLY A 323 4.43 -15.42 -3.10
CA GLY A 323 5.76 -15.94 -2.81
C GLY A 323 6.80 -14.84 -2.99
N VAL A 324 7.92 -15.01 -2.33
CA VAL A 324 9.10 -14.19 -2.57
C VAL A 324 9.95 -14.91 -3.62
N SER A 325 10.51 -14.17 -4.58
CA SER A 325 11.43 -14.76 -5.55
C SER A 325 12.60 -15.45 -4.85
N ALA A 326 12.93 -16.66 -5.26
CA ALA A 326 13.95 -17.48 -4.59
C ALA A 326 15.32 -16.80 -4.51
N ASP A 327 15.66 -15.97 -5.50
CA ASP A 327 16.90 -15.19 -5.50
C ASP A 327 16.99 -14.22 -4.33
N VAL A 328 15.87 -13.62 -3.91
CA VAL A 328 15.81 -12.70 -2.77
C VAL A 328 16.09 -13.46 -1.46
N TYR A 329 15.44 -14.61 -1.29
CA TYR A 329 15.68 -15.47 -0.11
C TYR A 329 17.12 -15.99 -0.08
N ASP A 330 17.61 -16.57 -1.20
CA ASP A 330 18.95 -17.14 -1.29
C ASP A 330 20.03 -16.08 -1.01
N TYR A 331 19.80 -14.85 -1.46
CA TYR A 331 20.70 -13.74 -1.23
C TYR A 331 20.72 -13.28 0.23
N HIS A 332 19.56 -13.23 0.88
CA HIS A 332 19.46 -12.93 2.32
C HIS A 332 20.22 -13.97 3.13
N VAL A 333 19.94 -15.26 2.91
CA VAL A 333 20.62 -16.37 3.59
C VAL A 333 22.13 -16.39 3.33
N ALA A 334 22.57 -16.02 2.12
CA ALA A 334 24.01 -15.96 1.79
C ALA A 334 24.76 -14.88 2.57
N HIS A 335 24.09 -13.77 2.91
CA HIS A 335 24.69 -12.68 3.69
C HIS A 335 24.55 -12.91 5.20
N TYR A 336 23.40 -13.40 5.64
CA TYR A 336 23.05 -13.56 7.04
C TYR A 336 22.33 -14.88 7.27
N PRO A 337 23.05 -16.02 7.33
CA PRO A 337 22.42 -17.36 7.39
C PRO A 337 21.66 -17.62 8.70
N ASP A 338 22.02 -16.94 9.78
CA ASP A 338 21.41 -17.08 11.11
C ASP A 338 20.55 -15.86 11.49
N ASP A 339 20.09 -15.08 10.51
CA ASP A 339 19.27 -13.90 10.75
C ASP A 339 17.86 -14.28 11.24
N GLU A 340 17.46 -13.79 12.40
CA GLU A 340 16.14 -14.05 12.99
C GLU A 340 14.98 -13.56 12.11
N ARG A 341 15.20 -12.58 11.24
CA ARG A 341 14.21 -12.05 10.31
C ARG A 341 13.81 -13.05 9.21
N LEU A 342 14.63 -14.06 8.96
CA LEU A 342 14.38 -15.07 7.92
C LEU A 342 13.05 -15.80 8.16
N ASP A 343 12.82 -16.30 9.36
CA ASP A 343 11.61 -17.08 9.68
C ASP A 343 10.35 -16.20 9.78
N ALA A 344 10.50 -14.94 10.16
CA ALA A 344 9.39 -13.99 10.20
C ALA A 344 8.97 -13.48 8.80
N THR A 345 9.94 -13.41 7.86
CA THR A 345 9.73 -12.89 6.51
C THR A 345 9.38 -13.97 5.50
N TYR A 346 10.02 -15.14 5.61
CA TYR A 346 9.91 -16.22 4.60
C TYR A 346 9.39 -17.51 5.23
N LEU A 347 8.32 -18.05 4.68
CA LEU A 347 7.87 -19.38 5.08
C LEU A 347 8.33 -20.41 4.05
N HIS A 348 9.39 -21.13 4.37
CA HIS A 348 10.00 -22.14 3.50
C HIS A 348 9.53 -23.57 3.82
N GLU A 349 8.99 -23.80 5.00
CA GLU A 349 8.39 -25.08 5.44
C GLU A 349 7.23 -24.81 6.41
N TYR A 350 6.19 -25.64 6.38
CA TYR A 350 5.10 -25.55 7.35
C TYR A 350 4.39 -26.89 7.58
N THR A 351 3.75 -27.00 8.74
CA THR A 351 2.87 -28.12 9.07
C THR A 351 1.43 -27.78 8.71
N ARG A 352 0.76 -28.65 7.96
CA ARG A 352 -0.66 -28.50 7.60
C ARG A 352 -1.57 -28.65 8.80
N ALA A 353 -2.55 -27.78 8.95
CA ALA A 353 -3.53 -27.81 10.03
C ALA A 353 -4.51 -28.98 9.93
N ASP A 354 -4.78 -29.50 8.70
CA ASP A 354 -5.77 -30.58 8.49
C ASP A 354 -5.21 -31.99 8.68
N THR A 355 -3.92 -32.22 8.39
CA THR A 355 -3.33 -33.58 8.41
C THR A 355 -2.14 -33.71 9.34
N GLY A 356 -1.58 -32.60 9.85
CA GLY A 356 -0.32 -32.60 10.59
C GLY A 356 0.90 -32.91 9.71
N GLY A 357 0.73 -33.06 8.39
CA GLY A 357 1.82 -33.36 7.48
C GLY A 357 2.68 -32.14 7.19
N THR A 358 4.01 -32.32 7.11
CA THR A 358 4.96 -31.25 6.75
C THR A 358 4.98 -31.00 5.26
N VAL A 359 4.93 -29.74 4.87
CA VAL A 359 5.08 -29.24 3.49
C VAL A 359 6.35 -28.43 3.40
N ARG A 360 7.35 -28.96 2.71
CA ARG A 360 8.55 -28.22 2.36
C ARG A 360 8.32 -27.43 1.06
N VAL A 361 8.44 -26.12 1.18
CA VAL A 361 8.13 -25.18 0.11
C VAL A 361 9.38 -24.80 -0.69
N TYR A 362 10.48 -24.51 0.01
CA TYR A 362 11.75 -24.09 -0.59
C TYR A 362 12.95 -24.44 0.32
N PRO A 363 14.10 -24.89 -0.23
CA PRO A 363 14.20 -25.50 -1.54
C PRO A 363 13.35 -26.77 -1.63
N SER A 364 12.61 -26.94 -2.73
CA SER A 364 11.74 -28.12 -2.89
C SER A 364 12.55 -29.36 -3.17
N ASN A 365 12.20 -30.46 -2.51
CA ASN A 365 12.73 -31.79 -2.81
C ASN A 365 12.02 -32.47 -4.00
N ALA A 366 10.87 -31.94 -4.42
CA ALA A 366 10.15 -32.43 -5.59
C ALA A 366 10.81 -31.88 -6.86
N ALA A 367 10.87 -32.71 -7.91
CA ALA A 367 11.19 -32.20 -9.23
C ALA A 367 10.31 -30.98 -9.51
N ARG A 368 10.90 -29.83 -9.82
CA ARG A 368 10.21 -28.58 -10.10
C ARG A 368 9.26 -28.77 -11.31
N GLY A 369 8.09 -29.33 -11.07
CA GLY A 369 7.06 -29.51 -12.09
C GLY A 369 5.83 -28.68 -11.84
N ALA A 370 5.69 -28.16 -10.63
CA ALA A 370 4.62 -27.26 -10.26
C ALA A 370 5.22 -25.93 -9.81
N PHE A 371 4.81 -24.85 -10.44
CA PHE A 371 5.12 -23.46 -10.14
C PHE A 371 5.03 -23.11 -8.65
N SER A 372 4.23 -23.86 -7.90
CA SER A 372 3.91 -23.62 -6.49
C SER A 372 5.02 -23.97 -5.48
N ASN A 373 6.13 -24.61 -5.88
CA ASN A 373 7.10 -25.15 -4.93
C ASN A 373 8.53 -24.65 -5.16
N ALA A 374 8.69 -23.58 -5.92
CA ALA A 374 10.01 -23.05 -6.29
C ALA A 374 10.46 -21.86 -5.45
N HIS A 375 9.59 -21.31 -4.62
CA HIS A 375 9.79 -20.04 -3.92
C HIS A 375 9.20 -20.11 -2.50
N PRO A 376 9.81 -19.48 -1.48
CA PRO A 376 9.19 -19.36 -0.15
C PRO A 376 7.95 -18.45 -0.22
N TYR A 377 7.03 -18.58 0.74
CA TYR A 377 5.93 -17.62 0.88
C TYR A 377 6.41 -16.36 1.59
N LEU A 378 5.85 -15.19 1.21
CA LEU A 378 5.93 -14.00 2.04
C LEU A 378 5.07 -14.23 3.29
N PHE A 379 5.71 -14.18 4.48
CA PHE A 379 5.06 -14.60 5.71
C PHE A 379 4.61 -13.45 6.62
N LYS A 380 5.16 -12.24 6.47
CA LYS A 380 4.84 -11.08 7.32
C LYS A 380 3.33 -10.83 7.49
N HIS A 381 2.57 -10.92 6.40
CA HIS A 381 1.12 -10.66 6.40
C HIS A 381 0.26 -11.92 6.52
N ALA A 382 0.88 -13.10 6.66
CA ALA A 382 0.15 -14.34 6.84
C ALA A 382 -0.47 -14.42 8.24
N GLU A 383 -1.64 -15.04 8.36
CA GLU A 383 -2.25 -15.36 9.63
C GLU A 383 -1.42 -16.40 10.37
N LYS A 384 -0.99 -16.09 11.60
CA LYS A 384 -0.13 -16.96 12.41
C LYS A 384 -0.92 -17.97 13.24
N ASP A 385 -2.16 -17.66 13.63
CA ASP A 385 -3.01 -18.59 14.36
C ASP A 385 -3.52 -19.71 13.43
N LYS A 386 -3.01 -20.92 13.66
CA LYS A 386 -3.39 -22.12 12.89
C LYS A 386 -4.86 -22.51 13.06
N ASN A 387 -5.51 -22.08 14.14
CA ASN A 387 -6.91 -22.36 14.43
C ASN A 387 -7.85 -21.29 13.86
N HIS A 388 -7.32 -20.19 13.32
CA HIS A 388 -8.12 -19.09 12.78
C HIS A 388 -8.99 -19.56 11.60
N THR A 389 -10.31 -19.43 11.74
CA THR A 389 -11.29 -19.88 10.75
C THR A 389 -11.90 -18.74 9.95
N ASN A 390 -11.89 -17.49 10.48
CA ASN A 390 -12.43 -16.33 9.79
C ASN A 390 -11.62 -16.01 8.53
N GLN A 391 -12.26 -15.43 7.53
CA GLN A 391 -11.57 -14.92 6.34
C GLN A 391 -10.92 -13.54 6.56
N CYS A 392 -11.41 -12.78 7.54
CA CYS A 392 -10.91 -11.46 7.90
C CYS A 392 -10.00 -11.58 9.12
N ASN A 393 -9.01 -10.72 9.20
CA ASN A 393 -8.06 -10.67 10.32
C ASN A 393 -7.99 -9.25 10.90
N SER A 394 -7.45 -9.13 12.09
CA SER A 394 -7.32 -7.87 12.83
C SER A 394 -5.89 -7.35 12.88
N GLN A 395 -4.92 -8.05 12.30
CA GLN A 395 -3.53 -7.57 12.31
C GLN A 395 -3.44 -6.21 11.63
N ASN A 396 -2.95 -5.23 12.36
CA ASN A 396 -2.73 -3.86 11.89
C ASN A 396 -1.72 -3.81 10.73
N LEU A 397 -1.76 -2.73 9.97
CA LEU A 397 -0.81 -2.49 8.89
C LEU A 397 0.10 -1.30 9.24
N ILE A 398 1.37 -1.59 9.47
CA ILE A 398 2.39 -0.57 9.69
C ILE A 398 2.67 0.15 8.37
N VAL A 399 2.58 1.48 8.38
CA VAL A 399 2.86 2.35 7.22
C VAL A 399 4.27 2.93 7.30
N TYR A 400 4.68 3.38 8.47
CA TYR A 400 6.03 3.87 8.76
C TYR A 400 6.49 3.31 10.09
N ARG A 401 7.74 2.83 10.14
CA ARG A 401 8.37 2.32 11.36
C ARG A 401 9.82 2.77 11.53
N TYR A 402 10.30 2.64 12.75
CA TYR A 402 11.60 3.17 13.15
C TYR A 402 12.77 2.53 12.40
N ALA A 403 12.70 1.24 12.06
CA ALA A 403 13.74 0.60 11.24
C ALA A 403 13.85 1.25 9.84
N ASP A 404 12.72 1.60 9.21
CA ASP A 404 12.72 2.34 7.94
C ASP A 404 13.39 3.72 8.09
N LEU A 405 13.11 4.44 9.19
CA LEU A 405 13.79 5.70 9.51
C LEU A 405 15.31 5.53 9.64
N ILE A 406 15.76 4.50 10.35
CA ILE A 406 17.20 4.26 10.56
C ILE A 406 17.89 3.93 9.24
N LEU A 407 17.27 3.08 8.41
CA LEU A 407 17.81 2.76 7.09
C LEU A 407 17.85 3.98 6.17
N MET A 408 16.84 4.85 6.22
CA MET A 408 16.88 6.13 5.52
C MET A 408 18.06 7.00 6.00
N LEU A 409 18.27 7.13 7.32
CA LEU A 409 19.40 7.87 7.86
C LEU A 409 20.74 7.28 7.47
N ALA A 410 20.87 5.94 7.42
CA ALA A 410 22.09 5.27 6.97
C ALA A 410 22.40 5.63 5.51
N GLU A 411 21.40 5.55 4.62
CA GLU A 411 21.56 5.92 3.22
C GLU A 411 21.87 7.41 3.04
N ILE A 412 21.06 8.29 3.62
CA ILE A 412 21.24 9.74 3.55
C ILE A 412 22.64 10.13 4.05
N SER A 413 23.08 9.54 5.17
CA SER A 413 24.39 9.83 5.75
C SER A 413 25.55 9.35 4.86
N ASN A 414 25.35 8.23 4.14
CA ASN A 414 26.31 7.77 3.14
C ASN A 414 26.36 8.73 1.94
N GLU A 415 25.24 9.23 1.47
CA GLU A 415 25.24 10.20 0.36
C GLU A 415 25.85 11.55 0.76
N LEU A 416 25.60 12.00 1.98
CA LEU A 416 26.19 13.22 2.53
C LEU A 416 27.65 13.06 3.00
N GLN A 417 28.17 11.84 3.10
CA GLN A 417 29.51 11.54 3.62
C GLN A 417 29.79 12.17 5.00
N ASN A 418 28.78 12.18 5.88
CA ASN A 418 28.85 12.82 7.19
C ASN A 418 29.43 11.93 8.31
N GLY A 419 29.74 10.67 8.00
CA GLY A 419 30.36 9.70 8.91
C GLY A 419 29.40 8.97 9.85
N GLU A 420 28.09 9.19 9.79
CA GLU A 420 27.11 8.55 10.67
C GLU A 420 26.53 7.22 10.11
N ALA A 421 26.66 6.97 8.80
CA ALA A 421 25.99 5.90 8.08
C ALA A 421 26.16 4.51 8.71
N LEU A 422 27.40 4.15 9.08
CA LEU A 422 27.70 2.85 9.68
C LEU A 422 27.03 2.67 11.06
N GLY A 423 26.89 3.75 11.82
CA GLY A 423 26.22 3.70 13.12
C GLY A 423 24.76 3.28 12.99
N TYR A 424 24.04 3.87 12.05
CA TYR A 424 22.63 3.58 11.82
C TYR A 424 22.40 2.13 11.34
N VAL A 425 23.17 1.67 10.36
CA VAL A 425 23.01 0.28 9.88
C VAL A 425 23.38 -0.72 10.97
N THR A 426 24.38 -0.42 11.81
CA THR A 426 24.76 -1.28 12.95
C THR A 426 23.62 -1.42 13.94
N GLU A 427 22.81 -0.38 14.16
CA GLU A 427 21.65 -0.43 15.06
C GLU A 427 20.60 -1.44 14.57
N VAL A 428 20.28 -1.43 13.27
CA VAL A 428 19.32 -2.39 12.69
C VAL A 428 19.88 -3.81 12.73
N LEU A 429 21.13 -4.00 12.34
CA LEU A 429 21.77 -5.30 12.30
C LEU A 429 21.95 -5.90 13.70
N ALA A 430 22.25 -5.07 14.71
CA ALA A 430 22.37 -5.53 16.09
C ALA A 430 21.06 -6.12 16.64
N ARG A 431 19.89 -5.56 16.27
CA ARG A 431 18.59 -6.14 16.60
C ARG A 431 18.44 -7.55 16.00
N ALA A 432 18.90 -7.75 14.77
CA ALA A 432 18.89 -9.04 14.06
C ALA A 432 20.05 -9.98 14.45
N GLU A 433 20.79 -9.65 15.53
CA GLU A 433 21.98 -10.38 15.98
C GLU A 433 23.07 -10.52 14.90
N GLN A 434 23.12 -9.57 13.94
CA GLN A 434 24.06 -9.53 12.84
C GLN A 434 25.07 -8.39 12.99
N THR A 435 26.10 -8.44 12.17
CA THR A 435 27.13 -7.39 12.08
C THR A 435 27.28 -6.92 10.64
N PRO A 436 27.68 -5.65 10.42
CA PRO A 436 27.90 -5.13 9.07
C PRO A 436 28.90 -5.98 8.28
N HIS A 437 28.50 -6.45 7.10
CA HIS A 437 29.38 -7.20 6.21
C HIS A 437 30.35 -6.30 5.44
N ALA A 438 31.28 -6.88 4.65
CA ALA A 438 32.34 -6.15 3.96
C ALA A 438 31.84 -5.03 3.02
N GLY A 439 30.63 -5.11 2.48
CA GLY A 439 30.04 -4.06 1.64
C GLY A 439 29.90 -2.71 2.36
N TYR A 440 29.62 -2.74 3.66
CA TYR A 440 29.53 -1.51 4.48
C TYR A 440 30.89 -0.90 4.83
N MET A 441 31.99 -1.61 4.61
CA MET A 441 33.36 -1.17 4.89
C MET A 441 34.07 -0.67 3.65
N GLY A 442 33.41 -0.68 2.49
CA GLY A 442 33.96 -0.22 1.22
C GLY A 442 33.83 1.29 1.01
N ASP A 443 33.82 1.68 -0.24
CA ASP A 443 33.56 3.06 -0.65
C ASP A 443 32.06 3.41 -0.58
N GLN A 444 31.73 4.66 -0.92
CA GLN A 444 30.34 5.16 -0.91
C GLN A 444 29.39 4.29 -1.78
N ALA A 445 29.88 3.82 -2.94
CA ALA A 445 29.07 3.00 -3.84
C ALA A 445 28.81 1.61 -3.24
N SER A 446 29.84 0.98 -2.68
CA SER A 446 29.72 -0.32 -2.00
C SER A 446 28.76 -0.24 -0.81
N PHE A 447 28.83 0.82 0.00
CA PHE A 447 27.90 1.06 1.09
C PHE A 447 26.47 1.26 0.59
N ARG A 448 26.31 2.04 -0.50
CA ARG A 448 25.00 2.26 -1.14
C ARG A 448 24.35 0.94 -1.56
N ASP A 449 25.08 0.07 -2.21
CA ASP A 449 24.56 -1.23 -2.63
C ASP A 449 24.18 -2.10 -1.43
N ALA A 450 25.01 -2.12 -0.39
CA ALA A 450 24.75 -2.86 0.84
C ALA A 450 23.48 -2.38 1.58
N ILE A 451 23.29 -1.04 1.70
CA ILE A 451 22.10 -0.48 2.36
C ILE A 451 20.83 -0.72 1.53
N MET A 452 20.92 -0.74 0.20
CA MET A 452 19.78 -1.06 -0.65
C MET A 452 19.36 -2.54 -0.53
N ASP A 453 20.31 -3.44 -0.30
CA ASP A 453 20.00 -4.83 0.03
C ASP A 453 19.39 -4.96 1.46
N GLU A 454 19.88 -4.16 2.42
CA GLU A 454 19.32 -4.15 3.78
C GLU A 454 17.85 -3.69 3.81
N TYR A 455 17.45 -2.72 2.99
CA TYR A 455 16.03 -2.40 2.81
C TYR A 455 15.20 -3.63 2.40
N ARG A 456 15.75 -4.51 1.57
CA ARG A 456 15.07 -5.75 1.16
C ARG A 456 15.03 -6.78 2.28
N PHE A 457 16.08 -6.89 3.11
CA PHE A 457 16.10 -7.83 4.23
C PHE A 457 15.12 -7.38 5.31
N GLU A 458 15.08 -6.10 5.59
CA GLU A 458 14.30 -5.52 6.67
C GLU A 458 12.83 -5.28 6.28
N LEU A 459 12.56 -4.65 5.13
CA LEU A 459 11.25 -4.09 4.76
C LEU A 459 10.52 -4.88 3.67
N LEU A 460 11.01 -6.05 3.25
CA LEU A 460 10.40 -6.83 2.19
C LEU A 460 8.90 -7.06 2.43
N GLY A 461 8.10 -6.71 1.44
CA GLY A 461 6.66 -6.95 1.46
C GLY A 461 5.83 -5.93 2.23
N GLU A 462 6.44 -4.88 2.78
CA GLU A 462 5.73 -3.84 3.55
C GLU A 462 5.21 -2.67 2.68
N GLY A 463 5.21 -2.84 1.35
CA GLY A 463 4.67 -1.85 0.41
C GLY A 463 5.64 -0.71 0.07
N LEU A 464 6.94 -0.90 0.33
CA LEU A 464 8.01 0.05 0.01
C LEU A 464 9.00 -0.49 -1.03
N ASP A 465 8.92 -1.78 -1.37
CA ASP A 465 9.87 -2.41 -2.28
C ASP A 465 9.86 -1.78 -3.67
N SER A 466 8.65 -1.50 -4.22
CA SER A 466 8.54 -0.88 -5.53
C SER A 466 9.14 0.52 -5.56
N TYR A 467 8.94 1.30 -4.50
CA TYR A 467 9.54 2.61 -4.31
C TYR A 467 11.08 2.51 -4.20
N ASN A 468 11.60 1.71 -3.29
CA ASN A 468 13.04 1.57 -3.06
C ASN A 468 13.77 1.07 -4.32
N ASN A 469 13.19 0.12 -5.06
CA ASN A 469 13.81 -0.42 -6.26
C ASN A 469 13.90 0.60 -7.41
N ARG A 470 12.92 1.52 -7.55
CA ARG A 470 12.81 2.42 -8.72
C ARG A 470 13.31 3.84 -8.46
N ARG A 471 13.29 4.32 -7.20
CA ARG A 471 13.65 5.72 -6.90
C ARG A 471 15.06 6.12 -7.30
N ARG A 472 15.97 5.15 -7.53
CA ARG A 472 17.32 5.38 -8.06
C ARG A 472 17.40 5.30 -9.59
N GLY A 473 16.25 5.29 -10.26
CA GLY A 473 16.16 5.29 -11.72
C GLY A 473 16.23 3.89 -12.34
N TYR A 474 15.95 3.85 -13.65
CA TYR A 474 15.80 2.61 -14.41
C TYR A 474 17.10 1.77 -14.43
N ALA A 475 18.25 2.40 -14.65
CA ALA A 475 19.53 1.67 -14.73
C ALA A 475 19.82 0.86 -13.45
N TYR A 476 19.52 1.45 -12.28
CA TYR A 476 19.67 0.77 -11.00
C TYR A 476 18.64 -0.36 -10.84
N PHE A 477 17.39 -0.13 -11.20
CA PHE A 477 16.33 -1.14 -11.15
C PHE A 477 16.62 -2.31 -12.09
N LEU A 478 17.09 -2.02 -13.32
CA LEU A 478 17.46 -3.04 -14.28
C LEU A 478 18.54 -3.96 -13.72
N GLU A 479 19.63 -3.40 -13.21
CA GLU A 479 20.78 -4.20 -12.74
C GLU A 479 20.47 -4.93 -11.43
N ASN A 480 19.92 -4.24 -10.45
CA ASN A 480 19.80 -4.75 -9.08
C ASN A 480 18.51 -5.53 -8.80
N THR A 481 17.55 -5.53 -9.72
CA THR A 481 16.32 -6.28 -9.57
C THR A 481 16.05 -7.18 -10.78
N ILE A 482 15.95 -6.60 -11.96
CA ILE A 482 15.53 -7.33 -13.17
C ILE A 482 16.60 -8.35 -13.60
N ASN A 483 17.84 -7.88 -13.84
CA ASN A 483 18.94 -8.72 -14.27
C ASN A 483 19.32 -9.73 -13.18
N ARG A 484 19.35 -9.31 -11.92
CA ARG A 484 19.66 -10.19 -10.79
C ARG A 484 18.71 -11.38 -10.73
N ARG A 485 17.40 -11.16 -10.90
CA ARG A 485 16.41 -12.24 -10.96
C ARG A 485 16.51 -13.06 -12.25
N ASN A 486 16.51 -12.41 -13.41
CA ASN A 486 16.47 -13.07 -14.70
C ASN A 486 17.73 -13.94 -14.98
N ASN A 487 18.89 -13.53 -14.44
CA ASN A 487 20.17 -14.23 -14.59
C ASN A 487 20.46 -15.18 -13.42
N ASN A 488 19.57 -15.33 -12.43
CA ASN A 488 19.82 -16.25 -11.32
C ASN A 488 19.88 -17.70 -11.83
N PRO A 489 20.97 -18.45 -11.54
CA PRO A 489 21.15 -19.82 -12.03
C PRO A 489 20.08 -20.81 -11.49
N ASN A 490 19.44 -20.47 -10.37
CA ASN A 490 18.33 -21.23 -9.81
C ASN A 490 16.99 -20.88 -10.44
N PHE A 491 16.93 -19.79 -11.21
CA PHE A 491 15.75 -19.35 -11.93
C PHE A 491 15.59 -20.18 -13.22
N LYS A 492 14.41 -20.76 -13.43
CA LYS A 492 14.11 -21.56 -14.62
C LYS A 492 13.02 -20.89 -15.44
N ALA A 493 13.38 -20.25 -16.51
CA ALA A 493 12.46 -19.54 -17.41
C ALA A 493 11.27 -20.39 -17.90
N SER A 494 11.38 -21.71 -17.88
CA SER A 494 10.29 -22.62 -18.24
C SER A 494 9.21 -22.77 -17.17
N VAL A 495 9.50 -22.39 -15.91
CA VAL A 495 8.58 -22.48 -14.76
C VAL A 495 8.47 -21.18 -14.00
N ASP A 496 9.42 -20.26 -14.19
CA ASP A 496 9.48 -18.95 -13.53
C ASP A 496 9.30 -17.86 -14.59
N ALA A 497 8.52 -16.85 -14.31
CA ALA A 497 8.33 -15.74 -15.24
C ALA A 497 9.57 -14.83 -15.27
N VAL A 498 10.04 -14.53 -16.46
CA VAL A 498 11.10 -13.55 -16.71
C VAL A 498 10.51 -12.15 -16.50
N LEU A 499 11.23 -11.29 -15.77
CA LEU A 499 10.84 -9.89 -15.64
C LEU A 499 11.03 -9.15 -16.96
N ASN A 500 10.08 -8.29 -17.29
CA ASN A 500 10.21 -7.36 -18.41
C ASN A 500 11.34 -6.35 -18.10
N ASP A 501 12.08 -5.95 -19.15
CA ASP A 501 13.23 -5.05 -19.09
C ASP A 501 13.07 -3.79 -19.97
N VAL A 502 11.86 -3.50 -20.43
CA VAL A 502 11.58 -2.28 -21.21
C VAL A 502 11.27 -1.14 -20.27
N GLU A 503 12.12 -0.10 -20.26
CA GLU A 503 12.03 1.03 -19.32
C GLU A 503 10.63 1.65 -19.27
N SER A 504 10.06 1.97 -20.43
CA SER A 504 8.72 2.60 -20.52
C SER A 504 7.58 1.72 -20.00
N GLU A 505 7.83 0.41 -19.85
CA GLU A 505 6.83 -0.55 -19.38
C GLU A 505 7.01 -0.95 -17.91
N VAL A 506 8.20 -0.64 -17.30
CA VAL A 506 8.52 -1.11 -15.96
C VAL A 506 8.67 0.00 -14.92
N MET A 507 8.82 1.26 -15.33
CA MET A 507 9.02 2.36 -14.38
C MET A 507 7.72 2.91 -13.82
N TYR A 508 6.64 2.92 -14.60
CA TYR A 508 5.32 3.38 -14.18
C TYR A 508 4.22 2.48 -14.71
N LEU A 509 3.11 2.40 -13.98
CA LEU A 509 1.88 1.73 -14.40
C LEU A 509 1.10 2.64 -15.37
N ASP A 510 0.40 2.03 -16.31
CA ASP A 510 -0.56 2.77 -17.15
C ASP A 510 -1.74 3.28 -16.32
N ILE A 511 -2.26 4.44 -16.67
CA ILE A 511 -3.47 4.99 -16.06
C ILE A 511 -4.61 3.98 -16.22
N PRO A 512 -5.37 3.67 -15.14
CA PRO A 512 -6.45 2.70 -15.22
C PRO A 512 -7.54 3.08 -16.21
N LEU A 513 -8.09 2.09 -16.93
CA LEU A 513 -9.17 2.33 -17.90
C LEU A 513 -10.38 3.06 -17.34
N ILE A 514 -10.67 2.88 -16.04
CA ILE A 514 -11.76 3.59 -15.39
C ILE A 514 -11.54 5.11 -15.42
N GLU A 515 -10.30 5.57 -15.27
CA GLU A 515 -9.97 7.00 -15.38
C GLU A 515 -10.05 7.46 -16.82
N ILE A 516 -9.42 6.75 -17.75
CA ILE A 516 -9.43 7.08 -19.19
C ILE A 516 -10.87 7.20 -19.73
N ASN A 517 -11.75 6.27 -19.33
CA ASN A 517 -13.15 6.27 -19.78
C ASN A 517 -14.00 7.39 -19.16
N ASN A 518 -13.65 7.90 -17.99
CA ASN A 518 -14.42 8.88 -17.24
C ASN A 518 -13.83 10.29 -17.27
N ASN A 519 -12.60 10.45 -17.76
CA ASN A 519 -11.89 11.72 -17.81
C ASN A 519 -11.47 12.01 -19.26
N ASN A 520 -12.23 12.85 -19.96
CA ASN A 520 -12.03 13.16 -21.39
C ASN A 520 -10.79 14.01 -21.69
N LEU A 521 -9.98 14.35 -20.69
CA LEU A 521 -8.71 15.07 -20.83
C LEU A 521 -7.49 14.13 -20.67
N ILE A 522 -7.73 12.83 -20.55
CA ILE A 522 -6.68 11.81 -20.48
C ILE A 522 -6.88 10.82 -21.64
N ASP A 523 -5.85 10.67 -22.46
CA ASP A 523 -5.79 9.70 -23.57
C ASP A 523 -5.16 8.36 -23.09
#